data_1295670e13847628722f73cc418d28cd
#
_entry.id   1295670e13847628722f73cc418d28cd
#
_cell.length_a   1.000
_cell.length_b   1.000
_cell.length_c   1.000
_cell.angle_alpha   90.00
_cell.angle_beta   90.00
_cell.angle_gamma   90.00
#
_symmetry.space_group_name_H-M   'P 1'
#
loop_
_entity.id
_entity.type
_entity.pdbx_description
1 polymer ?
#
loop_
_entity_poly.entity_id
_entity_poly.type
_entity_poly.pdbx_seq_one_letter_code
_entity_poly.pdbx_strand_id
1 'polypeptide(L)'
;MLKIEMDKYEPISLIGKGNFGSISKIRRISDGKILVWKELDYGKMDEKEKHHIVSEVNILRDLHHPNIVKYYDRIIDKKSTKIYIIMEYCPRGDLSQLIKRCKRSHEYISEDVIWKIFTQVLSALYACHMHKEGKILHRDIKPSNVFLDNENNVKLGDFGLSRMLSNESNFAYSNVGTPYYMSPEQIDENRYNEKSDIWSLGCCLYELTSLRPPFEATNHLSLALKIKAGKVQRIPVKYSDELNRVIMWMMTVNQDSRPSVENLASLPQISIRIKERKIKESYAKLKILEDNIRGREERVKEKEIELERREKYLDEREKMLKEKEEIFNN
;
A
#
# COMPACT_ATOMS: atom_id res chain seq x y z
N MET A 1 5.15 2.71 -31.25
CA MET A 1 4.80 3.21 -29.92
C MET A 1 5.02 2.17 -28.81
N LEU A 2 4.45 0.98 -28.90
CA LEU A 2 4.52 -0.03 -27.82
C LEU A 2 5.95 -0.46 -27.44
N LYS A 3 6.82 -0.67 -28.42
CA LYS A 3 8.22 -1.05 -28.18
C LYS A 3 8.95 0.01 -27.37
N ILE A 4 8.64 1.28 -27.59
CA ILE A 4 9.24 2.43 -26.89
C ILE A 4 8.78 2.50 -25.41
N GLU A 5 7.58 2.04 -25.06
CA GLU A 5 7.07 2.03 -23.69
C GLU A 5 7.65 0.87 -22.87
N MET A 6 7.78 -0.31 -23.46
CA MET A 6 8.41 -1.48 -22.83
C MET A 6 9.91 -1.26 -22.64
N ASP A 7 10.57 -0.57 -23.59
CA ASP A 7 12.01 -0.26 -23.53
C ASP A 7 12.39 0.69 -22.37
N LYS A 8 11.41 1.27 -21.66
CA LYS A 8 11.64 2.04 -20.42
C LYS A 8 11.97 1.17 -19.21
N TYR A 9 11.72 -0.14 -19.29
CA TYR A 9 11.84 -1.08 -18.20
C TYR A 9 12.64 -2.31 -18.60
N GLU A 10 13.56 -2.73 -17.74
CA GLU A 10 14.35 -3.93 -17.88
C GLU A 10 13.80 -5.02 -16.95
N PRO A 11 13.35 -6.18 -17.47
CA PRO A 11 12.96 -7.32 -16.65
C PRO A 11 14.16 -7.90 -15.91
N ILE A 12 14.02 -8.16 -14.60
CA ILE A 12 15.08 -8.74 -13.76
C ILE A 12 14.79 -10.21 -13.46
N SER A 13 13.62 -10.50 -12.91
CA SER A 13 13.24 -11.86 -12.50
C SER A 13 11.73 -12.01 -12.32
N LEU A 14 11.23 -13.21 -12.60
CA LEU A 14 9.88 -13.61 -12.24
C LEU A 14 9.82 -13.82 -10.72
N ILE A 15 8.86 -13.20 -10.02
CA ILE A 15 8.69 -13.30 -8.57
C ILE A 15 7.38 -13.96 -8.16
N GLY A 16 6.40 -14.03 -9.06
CA GLY A 16 5.12 -14.71 -8.81
C GLY A 16 4.43 -15.11 -10.10
N LYS A 17 3.67 -16.19 -10.02
CA LYS A 17 2.80 -16.65 -11.10
C LYS A 17 1.45 -16.99 -10.49
N GLY A 18 0.39 -16.42 -11.00
CA GLY A 18 -0.99 -16.65 -10.59
C GLY A 18 -1.86 -17.06 -11.78
N ASN A 19 -3.12 -17.37 -11.50
CA ASN A 19 -4.08 -17.81 -12.53
C ASN A 19 -4.36 -16.74 -13.60
N PHE A 20 -4.22 -15.48 -13.27
CA PHE A 20 -4.55 -14.36 -14.15
C PHE A 20 -3.31 -13.68 -14.78
N GLY A 21 -2.11 -14.22 -14.50
CA GLY A 21 -0.88 -13.65 -15.05
C GLY A 21 0.36 -13.88 -14.21
N SER A 22 1.40 -13.13 -14.50
CA SER A 22 2.68 -13.23 -13.83
C SER A 22 3.10 -11.89 -13.21
N ILE A 23 3.92 -11.95 -12.15
CA ILE A 23 4.50 -10.78 -11.51
C ILE A 23 6.01 -10.87 -11.68
N SER A 24 6.62 -9.87 -12.30
CA SER A 24 8.06 -9.79 -12.49
C SER A 24 8.64 -8.55 -11.86
N LYS A 25 9.81 -8.71 -11.27
CA LYS A 25 10.66 -7.62 -10.80
C LYS A 25 11.32 -6.97 -12.01
N ILE A 26 11.29 -5.65 -12.06
CA ILE A 26 11.80 -4.84 -13.18
C ILE A 26 12.66 -3.69 -12.66
N ARG A 27 13.52 -3.14 -13.54
CA ARG A 27 14.26 -1.90 -13.31
C ARG A 27 13.74 -0.84 -14.26
N ARG A 28 13.39 0.34 -13.75
CA ARG A 28 13.11 1.49 -14.59
C ARG A 28 14.44 2.12 -15.04
N ILE A 29 14.66 2.24 -16.36
CA ILE A 29 15.96 2.63 -16.91
C ILE A 29 16.30 4.09 -16.58
N SER A 30 15.30 4.98 -16.54
CA SER A 30 15.52 6.42 -16.35
C SER A 30 16.18 6.80 -15.03
N ASP A 31 15.94 6.03 -13.95
CA ASP A 31 16.41 6.34 -12.59
C ASP A 31 16.93 5.11 -11.82
N GLY A 32 17.01 3.94 -12.47
CA GLY A 32 17.45 2.70 -11.87
C GLY A 32 16.50 2.10 -10.82
N LYS A 33 15.30 2.68 -10.65
CA LYS A 33 14.37 2.27 -9.61
C LYS A 33 13.84 0.86 -9.84
N ILE A 34 13.86 0.06 -8.76
CA ILE A 34 13.30 -1.29 -8.77
C ILE A 34 11.79 -1.22 -8.53
N LEU A 35 11.04 -1.83 -9.43
CA LEU A 35 9.59 -1.89 -9.45
C LEU A 35 9.14 -3.32 -9.71
N VAL A 36 7.83 -3.54 -9.77
CA VAL A 36 7.23 -4.77 -10.30
C VAL A 36 6.25 -4.42 -11.40
N TRP A 37 6.09 -5.30 -12.37
CA TRP A 37 4.89 -5.29 -13.20
C TRP A 37 4.07 -6.55 -12.96
N LYS A 38 2.75 -6.38 -12.97
CA LYS A 38 1.77 -7.46 -13.01
C LYS A 38 1.28 -7.57 -14.44
N GLU A 39 1.60 -8.68 -15.08
CA GLU A 39 1.15 -9.01 -16.42
C GLU A 39 -0.22 -9.70 -16.34
N LEU A 40 -1.20 -9.20 -17.09
CA LEU A 40 -2.54 -9.77 -17.20
C LEU A 40 -2.85 -10.03 -18.68
N ASP A 41 -3.40 -11.21 -19.00
CA ASP A 41 -3.89 -11.54 -20.34
C ASP A 41 -5.38 -11.18 -20.43
N TYR A 42 -5.70 -10.14 -21.22
CA TYR A 42 -7.09 -9.70 -21.42
C TYR A 42 -7.72 -10.28 -22.71
N GLY A 43 -6.98 -11.10 -23.47
CA GLY A 43 -7.48 -11.69 -24.71
C GLY A 43 -8.64 -12.68 -24.52
N LYS A 44 -8.74 -13.26 -23.31
CA LYS A 44 -9.79 -14.21 -22.93
C LYS A 44 -10.95 -13.57 -22.16
N MET A 45 -10.90 -12.25 -21.96
CA MET A 45 -11.86 -11.52 -21.16
C MET A 45 -12.99 -10.97 -22.00
N ASP A 46 -14.19 -10.95 -21.42
CA ASP A 46 -15.33 -10.26 -22.02
C ASP A 46 -15.19 -8.71 -21.91
N GLU A 47 -16.06 -7.97 -22.59
CA GLU A 47 -16.00 -6.50 -22.60
C GLU A 47 -16.27 -5.88 -21.21
N LYS A 48 -17.08 -6.52 -20.36
CA LYS A 48 -17.36 -6.05 -19.00
C LYS A 48 -16.11 -6.21 -18.12
N GLU A 49 -15.43 -7.35 -18.21
CA GLU A 49 -14.17 -7.62 -17.51
C GLU A 49 -13.07 -6.63 -17.91
N LYS A 50 -12.95 -6.32 -19.20
CA LYS A 50 -12.01 -5.30 -19.71
C LYS A 50 -12.32 -3.91 -19.16
N HIS A 51 -13.59 -3.52 -19.16
CA HIS A 51 -14.05 -2.24 -18.57
C HIS A 51 -13.73 -2.18 -17.07
N HIS A 52 -13.92 -3.26 -16.34
CA HIS A 52 -13.62 -3.32 -14.92
C HIS A 52 -12.12 -3.13 -14.64
N ILE A 53 -11.23 -3.80 -15.39
CA ILE A 53 -9.78 -3.60 -15.24
C ILE A 53 -9.38 -2.14 -15.46
N VAL A 54 -9.92 -1.51 -16.51
CA VAL A 54 -9.62 -0.10 -16.81
C VAL A 54 -10.07 0.80 -15.67
N SER A 55 -11.26 0.57 -15.12
CA SER A 55 -11.80 1.33 -13.98
C SER A 55 -10.93 1.17 -12.74
N GLU A 56 -10.56 -0.07 -12.37
CA GLU A 56 -9.72 -0.33 -11.20
C GLU A 56 -8.30 0.24 -11.34
N VAL A 57 -7.70 0.13 -12.52
CA VAL A 57 -6.40 0.75 -12.77
C VAL A 57 -6.48 2.27 -12.63
N ASN A 58 -7.59 2.89 -13.04
CA ASN A 58 -7.80 4.33 -12.83
C ASN A 58 -7.93 4.66 -11.35
N ILE A 59 -8.71 3.88 -10.58
CA ILE A 59 -8.82 4.04 -9.11
C ILE A 59 -7.44 3.93 -8.44
N LEU A 60 -6.64 2.91 -8.79
CA LEU A 60 -5.30 2.72 -8.25
C LEU A 60 -4.36 3.88 -8.58
N ARG A 61 -4.50 4.48 -9.77
CA ARG A 61 -3.70 5.64 -10.17
C ARG A 61 -3.93 6.83 -9.26
N ASP A 62 -5.17 7.04 -8.84
CA ASP A 62 -5.58 8.21 -8.06
C ASP A 62 -5.44 7.97 -6.53
N LEU A 63 -5.25 6.73 -6.11
CA LEU A 63 -5.03 6.34 -4.71
C LEU A 63 -3.58 6.57 -4.28
N HIS A 64 -3.34 7.71 -3.61
CA HIS A 64 -2.02 8.06 -3.07
C HIS A 64 -2.03 7.97 -1.53
N HIS A 65 -1.53 6.86 -0.98
CA HIS A 65 -1.45 6.65 0.45
C HIS A 65 -0.17 5.89 0.84
N PRO A 66 0.51 6.26 1.94
CA PRO A 66 1.78 5.63 2.33
C PRO A 66 1.66 4.12 2.64
N ASN A 67 0.47 3.64 3.01
CA ASN A 67 0.21 2.22 3.29
C ASN A 67 -0.54 1.50 2.17
N ILE A 68 -0.55 2.04 0.97
CA ILE A 68 -1.07 1.39 -0.24
C ILE A 68 0.09 1.23 -1.21
N VAL A 69 0.17 0.08 -1.89
CA VAL A 69 1.16 -0.16 -2.95
C VAL A 69 0.99 0.89 -4.03
N LYS A 70 2.05 1.67 -4.28
CA LYS A 70 1.98 2.77 -5.25
C LYS A 70 1.90 2.23 -6.67
N TYR A 71 0.90 2.68 -7.40
CA TYR A 71 0.81 2.53 -8.84
C TYR A 71 1.70 3.59 -9.54
N TYR A 72 2.39 3.21 -10.62
CA TYR A 72 3.24 4.11 -11.39
C TYR A 72 2.73 4.31 -12.81
N ASP A 73 2.44 3.23 -13.53
CA ASP A 73 2.10 3.28 -14.95
C ASP A 73 1.39 2.00 -15.40
N ARG A 74 0.87 2.00 -16.62
CA ARG A 74 0.38 0.82 -17.33
C ARG A 74 0.84 0.82 -18.77
N ILE A 75 1.12 -0.37 -19.30
CA ILE A 75 1.44 -0.59 -20.72
C ILE A 75 0.43 -1.58 -21.27
N ILE A 76 -0.20 -1.25 -22.40
CA ILE A 76 -1.20 -2.10 -23.06
C ILE A 76 -0.59 -2.63 -24.35
N ASP A 77 -0.31 -3.93 -24.41
CA ASP A 77 0.09 -4.62 -25.63
C ASP A 77 -1.12 -5.21 -26.34
N LYS A 78 -1.61 -4.48 -27.34
CA LYS A 78 -2.74 -4.91 -28.15
C LYS A 78 -2.43 -6.12 -29.03
N LYS A 79 -1.15 -6.37 -29.37
CA LYS A 79 -0.77 -7.49 -30.23
C LYS A 79 -0.80 -8.82 -29.48
N SER A 80 -0.27 -8.84 -28.26
CA SER A 80 -0.27 -10.01 -27.41
C SER A 80 -1.46 -10.07 -26.44
N THR A 81 -2.38 -9.10 -26.53
CA THR A 81 -3.55 -8.98 -25.62
C THR A 81 -3.17 -8.93 -24.14
N LYS A 82 -2.07 -8.23 -23.82
CA LYS A 82 -1.55 -8.13 -22.46
C LYS A 82 -1.58 -6.70 -21.94
N ILE A 83 -1.88 -6.58 -20.65
CA ILE A 83 -1.71 -5.35 -19.89
C ILE A 83 -0.66 -5.57 -18.80
N TYR A 84 0.28 -4.64 -18.69
CA TYR A 84 1.32 -4.61 -17.67
C TYR A 84 1.02 -3.45 -16.72
N ILE A 85 0.78 -3.75 -15.46
CA ILE A 85 0.53 -2.76 -14.41
C ILE A 85 1.82 -2.59 -13.61
N ILE A 86 2.42 -1.38 -13.67
CA ILE A 86 3.70 -1.08 -13.03
C ILE A 86 3.45 -0.52 -11.64
N MET A 87 4.02 -1.18 -10.62
CA MET A 87 3.77 -0.90 -9.21
C MET A 87 5.05 -0.88 -8.38
N GLU A 88 4.92 -0.38 -7.17
CA GLU A 88 5.95 -0.40 -6.12
C GLU A 88 6.39 -1.84 -5.81
N TYR A 89 7.71 -2.05 -5.70
CA TYR A 89 8.28 -3.30 -5.22
C TYR A 89 8.43 -3.28 -3.69
N CYS A 90 7.88 -4.28 -3.01
CA CYS A 90 7.95 -4.45 -1.58
C CYS A 90 8.92 -5.60 -1.24
N PRO A 91 10.18 -5.30 -0.88
CA PRO A 91 11.25 -6.31 -0.84
C PRO A 91 11.18 -7.27 0.35
N ARG A 92 10.42 -6.95 1.39
CA ARG A 92 10.30 -7.83 2.58
C ARG A 92 9.17 -8.85 2.48
N GLY A 93 8.53 -8.94 1.28
CA GLY A 93 7.47 -9.89 1.01
C GLY A 93 6.14 -9.49 1.65
N ASP A 94 5.31 -10.46 1.97
CA ASP A 94 3.95 -10.30 2.48
C ASP A 94 3.75 -10.94 3.87
N LEU A 95 2.61 -10.66 4.51
CA LEU A 95 2.31 -11.20 5.84
C LEU A 95 2.13 -12.72 5.84
N SER A 96 1.76 -13.36 4.72
CA SER A 96 1.68 -14.83 4.67
C SER A 96 3.06 -15.46 4.82
N GLN A 97 4.08 -14.84 4.24
CA GLN A 97 5.47 -15.26 4.41
C GLN A 97 5.97 -15.01 5.84
N LEU A 98 5.56 -13.90 6.47
CA LEU A 98 5.85 -13.62 7.87
C LEU A 98 5.25 -14.70 8.78
N ILE A 99 3.95 -15.02 8.62
CA ILE A 99 3.25 -16.07 9.36
C ILE A 99 3.95 -17.43 9.17
N LYS A 100 4.30 -17.80 7.93
CA LYS A 100 5.02 -19.05 7.65
C LYS A 100 6.39 -19.10 8.32
N ARG A 101 7.13 -17.98 8.39
CA ARG A 101 8.41 -17.92 9.12
C ARG A 101 8.20 -18.14 10.60
N CYS A 102 7.28 -17.39 11.23
CA CYS A 102 6.96 -17.52 12.65
C CYS A 102 6.49 -18.94 13.01
N LYS A 103 5.68 -19.55 12.16
CA LYS A 103 5.23 -20.93 12.35
C LYS A 103 6.40 -21.93 12.32
N ARG A 104 7.39 -21.71 11.45
CA ARG A 104 8.60 -22.58 11.37
C ARG A 104 9.55 -22.40 12.54
N SER A 105 9.72 -21.17 13.03
CA SER A 105 10.56 -20.86 14.19
C SER A 105 9.88 -21.12 15.54
N HIS A 106 8.58 -21.49 15.53
CA HIS A 106 7.76 -21.60 16.74
C HIS A 106 7.71 -20.31 17.57
N GLU A 107 7.82 -19.16 16.91
CA GLU A 107 7.80 -17.85 17.54
C GLU A 107 6.51 -17.10 17.17
N TYR A 108 5.96 -16.40 18.13
CA TYR A 108 4.80 -15.55 17.89
C TYR A 108 5.24 -14.11 17.60
N ILE A 109 4.45 -13.43 16.77
CA ILE A 109 4.64 -12.00 16.49
C ILE A 109 4.34 -11.20 17.77
N SER A 110 5.15 -10.19 18.11
CA SER A 110 4.87 -9.35 19.26
C SER A 110 3.58 -8.54 19.08
N GLU A 111 2.84 -8.32 20.16
CA GLU A 111 1.56 -7.59 20.10
C GLU A 111 1.73 -6.16 19.55
N ASP A 112 2.84 -5.49 19.88
CA ASP A 112 3.12 -4.16 19.35
C ASP A 112 3.28 -4.14 17.81
N VAL A 113 3.94 -5.14 17.24
CA VAL A 113 4.03 -5.31 15.79
C VAL A 113 2.65 -5.57 15.16
N ILE A 114 1.78 -6.35 15.83
CA ILE A 114 0.41 -6.60 15.37
C ILE A 114 -0.39 -5.30 15.37
N TRP A 115 -0.34 -4.51 16.45
CA TRP A 115 -0.99 -3.20 16.51
C TRP A 115 -0.45 -2.23 15.44
N LYS A 116 0.88 -2.24 15.18
CA LYS A 116 1.49 -1.45 14.09
C LYS A 116 0.91 -1.85 12.74
N ILE A 117 0.89 -3.15 12.42
CA ILE A 117 0.34 -3.69 11.17
C ILE A 117 -1.14 -3.30 11.06
N PHE A 118 -1.92 -3.54 12.10
CA PHE A 118 -3.34 -3.21 12.14
C PHE A 118 -3.59 -1.73 11.86
N THR A 119 -2.90 -0.83 12.59
CA THR A 119 -3.05 0.62 12.40
C THR A 119 -2.75 1.04 10.95
N GLN A 120 -1.74 0.44 10.32
CA GLN A 120 -1.33 0.79 8.97
C GLN A 120 -2.30 0.25 7.90
N VAL A 121 -2.80 -0.99 8.04
CA VAL A 121 -3.84 -1.53 7.15
C VAL A 121 -5.13 -0.74 7.31
N LEU A 122 -5.53 -0.44 8.55
CA LEU A 122 -6.71 0.36 8.82
C LEU A 122 -6.61 1.77 8.22
N SER A 123 -5.43 2.40 8.28
CA SER A 123 -5.18 3.71 7.64
C SER A 123 -5.37 3.64 6.11
N ALA A 124 -4.92 2.55 5.48
CA ALA A 124 -5.15 2.32 4.06
C ALA A 124 -6.65 2.14 3.74
N LEU A 125 -7.34 1.31 4.52
CA LEU A 125 -8.79 1.09 4.35
C LEU A 125 -9.61 2.36 4.63
N TYR A 126 -9.21 3.16 5.61
CA TYR A 126 -9.84 4.45 5.88
C TYR A 126 -9.77 5.37 4.65
N ALA A 127 -8.59 5.46 4.00
CA ALA A 127 -8.44 6.24 2.78
C ALA A 127 -9.30 5.72 1.63
N CYS A 128 -9.54 4.40 1.56
CA CYS A 128 -10.39 3.77 0.55
C CYS A 128 -11.88 3.99 0.85
N HIS A 129 -12.33 3.65 2.05
CA HIS A 129 -13.76 3.70 2.42
C HIS A 129 -14.29 5.14 2.51
N MET A 130 -13.41 6.12 2.81
CA MET A 130 -13.73 7.54 2.93
C MET A 130 -13.31 8.35 1.70
N HIS A 131 -13.10 7.68 0.56
CA HIS A 131 -12.69 8.37 -0.66
C HIS A 131 -13.79 9.33 -1.17
N LYS A 132 -13.38 10.52 -1.62
CA LYS A 132 -14.30 11.62 -1.96
C LYS A 132 -15.24 11.31 -3.12
N GLU A 133 -14.79 10.53 -4.09
CA GLU A 133 -15.56 10.17 -5.29
C GLU A 133 -16.41 8.91 -5.11
N GLY A 134 -16.44 8.35 -3.90
CA GLY A 134 -17.19 7.15 -3.55
C GLY A 134 -16.34 6.11 -2.85
N LYS A 135 -16.99 5.22 -2.10
CA LYS A 135 -16.29 4.16 -1.36
C LYS A 135 -15.55 3.22 -2.29
N ILE A 136 -14.27 3.04 -2.05
CA ILE A 136 -13.43 2.04 -2.71
C ILE A 136 -13.35 0.82 -1.80
N LEU A 137 -13.80 -0.33 -2.28
CA LEU A 137 -13.76 -1.59 -1.55
C LEU A 137 -12.56 -2.41 -2.01
N HIS A 138 -11.80 -2.96 -1.06
CA HIS A 138 -10.59 -3.74 -1.38
C HIS A 138 -10.92 -5.13 -1.94
N ARG A 139 -11.93 -5.80 -1.37
CA ARG A 139 -12.51 -7.08 -1.79
C ARG A 139 -11.64 -8.33 -1.63
N ASP A 140 -10.34 -8.22 -1.39
CA ASP A 140 -9.42 -9.36 -1.27
C ASP A 140 -8.37 -9.16 -0.17
N ILE A 141 -8.82 -8.73 1.03
CA ILE A 141 -7.93 -8.59 2.19
C ILE A 141 -7.56 -9.97 2.71
N LYS A 142 -6.25 -10.26 2.67
CA LYS A 142 -5.63 -11.50 3.18
C LYS A 142 -4.15 -11.27 3.42
N PRO A 143 -3.46 -12.11 4.20
CA PRO A 143 -2.04 -11.92 4.51
C PRO A 143 -1.13 -11.79 3.28
N SER A 144 -1.42 -12.49 2.18
CA SER A 144 -0.62 -12.44 0.95
C SER A 144 -0.77 -11.13 0.15
N ASN A 145 -1.80 -10.31 0.45
CA ASN A 145 -2.03 -9.02 -0.20
C ASN A 145 -1.62 -7.84 0.69
N VAL A 146 -1.04 -8.12 1.85
CA VAL A 146 -0.47 -7.11 2.74
C VAL A 146 1.04 -7.25 2.71
N PHE A 147 1.70 -6.37 1.96
CA PHE A 147 3.14 -6.38 1.74
C PHE A 147 3.90 -5.55 2.77
N LEU A 148 5.22 -5.74 2.84
CA LEU A 148 6.12 -5.01 3.72
C LEU A 148 7.23 -4.33 2.90
N ASP A 149 7.43 -3.03 3.12
CA ASP A 149 8.52 -2.26 2.52
C ASP A 149 9.86 -2.52 3.25
N ASN A 150 10.92 -1.81 2.83
CA ASN A 150 12.27 -1.92 3.44
C ASN A 150 12.28 -1.64 4.95
N GLU A 151 11.38 -0.78 5.44
CA GLU A 151 11.29 -0.34 6.84
C GLU A 151 10.27 -1.16 7.65
N ASN A 152 9.75 -2.26 7.10
CA ASN A 152 8.64 -3.04 7.65
C ASN A 152 7.35 -2.21 7.86
N ASN A 153 7.10 -1.22 6.99
CA ASN A 153 5.79 -0.61 6.91
C ASN A 153 4.90 -1.40 5.97
N VAL A 154 3.62 -1.41 6.31
CA VAL A 154 2.60 -2.08 5.51
C VAL A 154 2.32 -1.33 4.21
N LYS A 155 2.19 -2.10 3.15
CA LYS A 155 1.71 -1.70 1.84
C LYS A 155 0.57 -2.64 1.43
N LEU A 156 -0.67 -2.16 1.51
CA LEU A 156 -1.85 -2.88 1.06
C LEU A 156 -1.89 -2.88 -0.47
N GLY A 157 -1.96 -4.05 -1.09
CA GLY A 157 -1.93 -4.19 -2.54
C GLY A 157 -2.95 -5.21 -3.04
N ASP A 158 -2.94 -5.44 -4.35
CA ASP A 158 -3.85 -6.35 -5.04
C ASP A 158 -5.34 -6.06 -4.74
N PHE A 159 -5.74 -4.79 -4.91
CA PHE A 159 -7.14 -4.40 -4.91
C PHE A 159 -7.89 -5.25 -5.93
N GLY A 160 -8.76 -6.11 -5.47
CA GLY A 160 -9.75 -6.94 -6.16
C GLY A 160 -9.63 -7.31 -7.65
N LEU A 161 -8.56 -6.89 -8.35
CA LEU A 161 -8.30 -7.20 -9.77
C LEU A 161 -8.53 -8.69 -10.10
N SER A 162 -8.22 -9.57 -9.18
CA SER A 162 -8.41 -11.02 -9.36
C SER A 162 -9.86 -11.48 -9.15
N ARG A 163 -10.64 -10.78 -8.33
CA ARG A 163 -12.05 -11.16 -8.05
C ARG A 163 -13.03 -10.59 -9.06
N MET A 164 -12.69 -9.49 -9.72
CA MET A 164 -13.51 -8.96 -10.82
C MET A 164 -13.31 -9.73 -12.12
N LEU A 165 -12.13 -10.37 -12.29
CA LEU A 165 -11.80 -11.20 -13.45
C LEU A 165 -12.39 -12.63 -13.34
N SER A 166 -12.75 -13.05 -12.14
CA SER A 166 -13.57 -14.24 -11.97
C SER A 166 -15.02 -13.78 -11.83
N ASN A 167 -15.87 -14.14 -12.78
CA ASN A 167 -17.33 -14.10 -12.62
C ASN A 167 -17.80 -15.01 -11.47
N GLU A 168 -16.88 -15.49 -10.64
CA GLU A 168 -17.08 -16.38 -9.51
C GLU A 168 -17.48 -15.59 -8.26
N SER A 169 -18.64 -14.94 -8.32
CA SER A 169 -19.34 -14.47 -7.14
C SER A 169 -19.94 -15.61 -6.31
N ASN A 170 -19.88 -16.85 -6.82
CA ASN A 170 -20.46 -18.01 -6.15
C ASN A 170 -19.41 -18.76 -5.33
N PHE A 171 -19.61 -18.80 -4.01
CA PHE A 171 -18.84 -19.59 -3.05
C PHE A 171 -18.63 -21.06 -3.52
N ALA A 172 -19.62 -21.63 -4.23
CA ALA A 172 -19.61 -23.02 -4.72
C ALA A 172 -18.63 -23.26 -5.89
N TYR A 173 -18.18 -22.24 -6.61
CA TYR A 173 -17.39 -22.37 -7.83
C TYR A 173 -15.97 -21.79 -7.72
N SER A 174 -15.52 -21.38 -6.54
CA SER A 174 -14.16 -20.87 -6.39
C SER A 174 -13.15 -22.02 -6.48
N ASN A 175 -12.77 -22.37 -7.72
CA ASN A 175 -11.67 -23.31 -8.00
C ASN A 175 -10.28 -22.73 -7.61
N VAL A 176 -10.24 -21.51 -7.05
CA VAL A 176 -9.03 -20.72 -6.79
C VAL A 176 -8.81 -20.56 -5.28
N GLY A 177 -8.40 -21.64 -4.61
CA GLY A 177 -7.97 -21.60 -3.21
C GLY A 177 -9.13 -21.62 -2.19
N THR A 178 -8.80 -21.83 -0.93
CA THR A 178 -9.78 -21.90 0.16
C THR A 178 -10.17 -20.52 0.64
N PRO A 179 -11.46 -20.15 0.71
CA PRO A 179 -11.94 -18.80 1.00
C PRO A 179 -11.99 -18.49 2.51
N TYR A 180 -10.84 -18.60 3.19
CA TYR A 180 -10.73 -18.44 4.65
C TYR A 180 -11.14 -17.06 5.20
N TYR A 181 -11.11 -16.01 4.37
CA TYR A 181 -11.32 -14.60 4.77
C TYR A 181 -12.68 -14.07 4.32
N MET A 182 -13.51 -14.91 3.70
CA MET A 182 -14.82 -14.54 3.19
C MET A 182 -15.78 -14.29 4.36
N SER A 183 -16.57 -13.22 4.26
CA SER A 183 -17.55 -12.85 5.29
C SER A 183 -18.85 -13.66 5.17
N PRO A 184 -19.66 -13.74 6.25
CA PRO A 184 -20.95 -14.44 6.23
C PRO A 184 -21.88 -13.94 5.12
N GLU A 185 -22.00 -12.61 4.94
CA GLU A 185 -22.85 -11.99 3.92
C GLU A 185 -22.39 -12.31 2.49
N GLN A 186 -21.09 -12.52 2.28
CA GLN A 186 -20.61 -12.97 0.97
C GLN A 186 -21.01 -14.42 0.66
N ILE A 187 -21.12 -15.25 1.69
CA ILE A 187 -21.55 -16.63 1.54
C ILE A 187 -23.05 -16.72 1.30
N ASP A 188 -23.85 -15.88 1.98
CA ASP A 188 -25.32 -15.96 1.92
C ASP A 188 -25.90 -15.24 0.69
N GLU A 189 -25.43 -14.01 0.44
CA GLU A 189 -26.09 -13.10 -0.49
C GLU A 189 -25.22 -12.69 -1.67
N ASN A 190 -23.97 -13.15 -1.76
CA ASN A 190 -22.97 -12.67 -2.71
C ASN A 190 -22.79 -11.15 -2.71
N ARG A 191 -23.14 -10.48 -1.61
CA ARG A 191 -23.01 -9.04 -1.43
C ARG A 191 -21.72 -8.71 -0.74
N TYR A 192 -21.03 -7.70 -1.21
CA TYR A 192 -19.80 -7.18 -0.61
C TYR A 192 -19.96 -5.70 -0.28
N ASN A 193 -19.59 -5.31 0.94
CA ASN A 193 -19.57 -3.92 1.38
C ASN A 193 -18.31 -3.61 2.20
N GLU A 194 -18.20 -2.41 2.72
CA GLU A 194 -17.07 -1.98 3.55
C GLU A 194 -16.91 -2.80 4.84
N LYS A 195 -18.02 -3.36 5.37
CA LYS A 195 -18.00 -4.22 6.56
C LYS A 195 -17.40 -5.60 6.25
N SER A 196 -17.46 -6.04 4.99
CA SER A 196 -16.80 -7.27 4.54
C SER A 196 -15.28 -7.12 4.54
N ASP A 197 -14.73 -5.95 4.16
CA ASP A 197 -13.31 -5.65 4.32
C ASP A 197 -12.87 -5.72 5.79
N ILE A 198 -13.70 -5.23 6.71
CA ILE A 198 -13.43 -5.28 8.16
C ILE A 198 -13.40 -6.71 8.69
N TRP A 199 -14.33 -7.57 8.25
CA TRP A 199 -14.30 -8.99 8.57
C TRP A 199 -13.01 -9.65 8.10
N SER A 200 -12.65 -9.45 6.84
CA SER A 200 -11.43 -10.00 6.25
C SER A 200 -10.17 -9.54 6.97
N LEU A 201 -10.12 -8.26 7.39
CA LEU A 201 -9.04 -7.72 8.22
C LEU A 201 -9.02 -8.38 9.61
N GLY A 202 -10.18 -8.60 10.24
CA GLY A 202 -10.29 -9.34 11.51
C GLY A 202 -9.71 -10.76 11.40
N CYS A 203 -10.06 -11.49 10.34
CA CYS A 203 -9.51 -12.80 10.06
C CYS A 203 -7.97 -12.76 9.85
N CYS A 204 -7.48 -11.76 9.15
CA CYS A 204 -6.05 -11.55 8.93
C CYS A 204 -5.30 -11.30 10.26
N LEU A 205 -5.84 -10.47 11.15
CA LEU A 205 -5.27 -10.21 12.48
C LEU A 205 -5.33 -11.44 13.38
N TYR A 206 -6.42 -12.20 13.32
CA TYR A 206 -6.50 -13.46 14.04
C TYR A 206 -5.39 -14.42 13.59
N GLU A 207 -5.15 -14.53 12.27
CA GLU A 207 -4.10 -15.39 11.75
C GLU A 207 -2.69 -14.91 12.13
N LEU A 208 -2.45 -13.60 12.19
CA LEU A 208 -1.18 -13.04 12.69
C LEU A 208 -0.93 -13.40 14.16
N THR A 209 -1.99 -13.47 14.98
CA THR A 209 -1.86 -13.83 16.41
C THR A 209 -1.77 -15.33 16.63
N SER A 210 -2.57 -16.12 15.90
CA SER A 210 -2.76 -17.55 16.14
C SER A 210 -1.93 -18.43 15.21
N LEU A 211 -1.27 -17.83 14.20
CA LEU A 211 -0.50 -18.49 13.13
C LEU A 211 -1.34 -19.51 12.34
N ARG A 212 -2.66 -19.41 12.43
CA ARG A 212 -3.65 -20.21 11.69
C ARG A 212 -4.91 -19.37 11.45
N PRO A 213 -5.67 -19.62 10.38
CA PRO A 213 -6.90 -18.87 10.13
C PRO A 213 -7.96 -19.15 11.22
N PRO A 214 -8.95 -18.25 11.41
CA PRO A 214 -9.98 -18.39 12.44
C PRO A 214 -10.94 -19.58 12.17
N PHE A 215 -11.12 -19.91 10.90
CA PHE A 215 -11.99 -21.00 10.45
C PHE A 215 -11.20 -21.95 9.56
N GLU A 216 -11.20 -23.22 9.89
CA GLU A 216 -10.57 -24.29 9.12
C GLU A 216 -11.58 -25.42 8.92
N ALA A 217 -11.64 -25.98 7.70
CA ALA A 217 -12.49 -27.10 7.38
C ALA A 217 -11.89 -27.93 6.24
N THR A 218 -12.36 -29.16 6.10
CA THR A 218 -11.90 -30.12 5.08
C THR A 218 -12.49 -29.86 3.69
N ASN A 219 -13.60 -29.13 3.62
CA ASN A 219 -14.25 -28.74 2.37
C ASN A 219 -14.93 -27.35 2.49
N HIS A 220 -15.30 -26.78 1.35
CA HIS A 220 -15.89 -25.43 1.27
C HIS A 220 -17.22 -25.34 2.02
N LEU A 221 -18.12 -26.35 1.90
CA LEU A 221 -19.40 -26.31 2.58
C LEU A 221 -19.25 -26.26 4.11
N SER A 222 -18.39 -27.12 4.66
CA SER A 222 -18.09 -27.10 6.11
C SER A 222 -17.44 -25.81 6.55
N LEU A 223 -16.60 -25.20 5.71
CA LEU A 223 -16.01 -23.88 5.98
C LEU A 223 -17.10 -22.80 6.03
N ALA A 224 -18.00 -22.78 5.04
CA ALA A 224 -19.13 -21.86 4.99
C ALA A 224 -19.99 -21.94 6.26
N LEU A 225 -20.33 -23.15 6.71
CA LEU A 225 -21.12 -23.35 7.93
C LEU A 225 -20.39 -22.80 9.17
N LYS A 226 -19.07 -22.99 9.27
CA LYS A 226 -18.27 -22.46 10.40
C LYS A 226 -18.21 -20.94 10.37
N ILE A 227 -18.02 -20.32 9.21
CA ILE A 227 -18.02 -18.87 9.05
C ILE A 227 -19.37 -18.28 9.46
N LYS A 228 -20.49 -18.85 8.97
CA LYS A 228 -21.84 -18.45 9.34
C LYS A 228 -22.13 -18.59 10.84
N ALA A 229 -21.63 -19.65 11.46
CA ALA A 229 -21.75 -19.84 12.89
C ALA A 229 -20.96 -18.84 13.72
N GLY A 230 -19.89 -18.25 13.16
CA GLY A 230 -19.07 -17.19 13.78
C GLY A 230 -18.37 -17.59 15.08
N LYS A 231 -18.30 -18.90 15.39
CA LYS A 231 -17.67 -19.40 16.62
C LYS A 231 -16.15 -19.48 16.44
N VAL A 232 -15.44 -18.50 17.01
CA VAL A 232 -13.99 -18.38 16.95
C VAL A 232 -13.39 -18.58 18.34
N GLN A 233 -12.29 -19.33 18.41
CA GLN A 233 -11.53 -19.48 19.65
C GLN A 233 -10.82 -18.18 20.01
N ARG A 234 -10.59 -17.94 21.32
CA ARG A 234 -9.76 -16.84 21.77
C ARG A 234 -8.35 -16.96 21.17
N ILE A 235 -7.77 -15.84 20.79
CA ILE A 235 -6.34 -15.75 20.43
C ILE A 235 -5.45 -16.22 21.59
N PRO A 236 -4.19 -16.63 21.37
CA PRO A 236 -3.30 -17.13 22.42
C PRO A 236 -3.23 -16.20 23.62
N VAL A 237 -3.22 -16.77 24.85
CA VAL A 237 -3.30 -16.04 26.12
C VAL A 237 -2.16 -15.05 26.36
N LYS A 238 -1.07 -15.15 25.61
CA LYS A 238 0.04 -14.19 25.63
C LYS A 238 -0.36 -12.79 25.10
N TYR A 239 -1.44 -12.69 24.37
CA TYR A 239 -1.99 -11.43 23.86
C TYR A 239 -3.06 -10.87 24.77
N SER A 240 -3.15 -9.55 24.80
CA SER A 240 -4.08 -8.82 25.66
C SER A 240 -5.55 -9.14 25.34
N ASP A 241 -6.40 -8.99 26.36
CA ASP A 241 -7.84 -9.09 26.17
C ASP A 241 -8.39 -7.97 25.30
N GLU A 242 -7.71 -6.82 25.26
CA GLU A 242 -8.06 -5.70 24.38
C GLU A 242 -7.92 -6.10 22.90
N LEU A 243 -6.76 -6.62 22.52
CA LEU A 243 -6.54 -7.10 21.14
C LEU A 243 -7.54 -8.21 20.78
N ASN A 244 -7.77 -9.14 21.69
CA ASN A 244 -8.76 -10.20 21.46
C ASN A 244 -10.17 -9.63 21.23
N ARG A 245 -10.63 -8.70 22.08
CA ARG A 245 -11.97 -8.08 21.94
C ARG A 245 -12.12 -7.36 20.60
N VAL A 246 -11.10 -6.62 20.19
CA VAL A 246 -11.14 -5.89 18.91
C VAL A 246 -11.21 -6.84 17.72
N ILE A 247 -10.40 -7.90 17.70
CA ILE A 247 -10.43 -8.93 16.65
C ILE A 247 -11.81 -9.60 16.59
N MET A 248 -12.39 -9.98 17.76
CA MET A 248 -13.71 -10.62 17.80
C MET A 248 -14.82 -9.65 17.36
N TRP A 249 -14.73 -8.36 17.69
CA TRP A 249 -15.68 -7.34 17.25
C TRP A 249 -15.66 -7.19 15.71
N MET A 250 -14.47 -7.21 15.11
CA MET A 250 -14.33 -7.17 13.64
C MET A 250 -14.89 -8.43 12.96
N MET A 251 -14.88 -9.57 13.64
CA MET A 251 -15.44 -10.86 13.15
C MET A 251 -16.87 -11.12 13.68
N THR A 252 -17.62 -10.07 14.03
CA THR A 252 -19.05 -10.20 14.36
C THR A 252 -19.84 -10.61 13.11
N VAL A 253 -20.66 -11.67 13.22
CA VAL A 253 -21.43 -12.24 12.10
C VAL A 253 -22.40 -11.21 11.51
N ASN A 254 -23.16 -10.52 12.38
CA ASN A 254 -24.03 -9.44 11.95
C ASN A 254 -23.18 -8.25 11.49
N GLN A 255 -23.24 -7.92 10.21
CA GLN A 255 -22.48 -6.83 9.60
C GLN A 255 -22.79 -5.45 10.21
N ASP A 256 -24.04 -5.20 10.64
CA ASP A 256 -24.45 -3.90 11.19
C ASP A 256 -23.82 -3.67 12.58
N SER A 257 -23.60 -4.76 13.33
CA SER A 257 -22.92 -4.74 14.64
C SER A 257 -21.38 -4.72 14.52
N ARG A 258 -20.85 -4.95 13.32
CA ARG A 258 -19.43 -4.94 13.04
C ARG A 258 -18.91 -3.49 12.98
N PRO A 259 -17.71 -3.17 13.52
CA PRO A 259 -17.21 -1.79 13.52
C PRO A 259 -16.97 -1.25 12.11
N SER A 260 -17.03 0.07 11.96
CA SER A 260 -16.55 0.78 10.77
C SER A 260 -15.06 1.14 10.91
N VAL A 261 -14.44 1.65 9.84
CA VAL A 261 -13.06 2.16 9.91
C VAL A 261 -12.92 3.32 10.90
N GLU A 262 -13.95 4.17 11.04
CA GLU A 262 -13.99 5.29 11.99
C GLU A 262 -14.05 4.79 13.42
N ASN A 263 -14.92 3.80 13.71
CA ASN A 263 -15.01 3.20 15.04
C ASN A 263 -13.65 2.62 15.46
N LEU A 264 -12.99 1.89 14.58
CA LEU A 264 -11.67 1.31 14.83
C LEU A 264 -10.59 2.38 14.99
N ALA A 265 -10.59 3.43 14.16
CA ALA A 265 -9.62 4.52 14.23
C ALA A 265 -9.72 5.34 15.53
N SER A 266 -10.91 5.35 16.17
CA SER A 266 -11.14 6.02 17.46
C SER A 266 -10.62 5.24 18.66
N LEU A 267 -10.26 3.96 18.50
CA LEU A 267 -9.69 3.17 19.60
C LEU A 267 -8.39 3.80 20.12
N PRO A 268 -8.18 3.88 21.45
CA PRO A 268 -7.01 4.53 22.05
C PRO A 268 -5.68 4.01 21.46
N GLN A 269 -5.52 2.69 21.38
CA GLN A 269 -4.32 2.03 20.83
C GLN A 269 -4.01 2.43 19.41
N ILE A 270 -5.03 2.69 18.59
CA ILE A 270 -4.88 3.08 17.18
C ILE A 270 -4.70 4.59 17.07
N SER A 271 -5.53 5.37 17.76
CA SER A 271 -5.50 6.83 17.68
C SER A 271 -4.15 7.41 18.14
N ILE A 272 -3.55 6.84 19.20
CA ILE A 272 -2.22 7.22 19.68
C ILE A 272 -1.17 6.96 18.59
N ARG A 273 -1.14 5.76 18.00
CA ARG A 273 -0.19 5.40 16.92
C ARG A 273 -0.35 6.27 15.67
N ILE A 274 -1.58 6.62 15.32
CA ILE A 274 -1.85 7.55 14.21
C ILE A 274 -1.27 8.94 14.53
N LYS A 275 -1.48 9.45 15.75
CA LYS A 275 -0.95 10.75 16.18
C LYS A 275 0.58 10.76 16.22
N GLU A 276 1.20 9.74 16.81
CA GLU A 276 2.67 9.59 16.85
C GLU A 276 3.27 9.58 15.44
N ARG A 277 2.64 8.85 14.52
CA ARG A 277 3.08 8.81 13.12
C ARG A 277 2.97 10.20 12.47
N LYS A 278 1.86 10.89 12.62
CA LYS A 278 1.68 12.27 12.08
C LYS A 278 2.74 13.22 12.63
N ILE A 279 3.06 13.12 13.93
CA ILE A 279 4.11 13.92 14.56
C ILE A 279 5.48 13.61 13.93
N LYS A 280 5.83 12.32 13.78
CA LYS A 280 7.10 11.91 13.14
C LYS A 280 7.21 12.41 11.69
N GLU A 281 6.12 12.30 10.91
CA GLU A 281 6.08 12.79 9.54
C GLU A 281 6.23 14.31 9.46
N SER A 282 5.59 15.06 10.36
CA SER A 282 5.70 16.52 10.45
C SER A 282 7.11 16.94 10.86
N TYR A 283 7.71 16.25 11.84
CA TYR A 283 9.08 16.50 12.27
C TYR A 283 10.09 16.27 11.13
N ALA A 284 9.95 15.16 10.38
CA ALA A 284 10.80 14.89 9.23
C ALA A 284 10.70 15.98 8.15
N LYS A 285 9.48 16.46 7.87
CA LYS A 285 9.27 17.58 6.92
C LYS A 285 9.92 18.88 7.39
N LEU A 286 9.77 19.20 8.69
CA LEU A 286 10.40 20.40 9.28
C LEU A 286 11.92 20.33 9.17
N LYS A 287 12.52 19.18 9.48
CA LYS A 287 13.97 18.99 9.37
C LYS A 287 14.50 19.21 7.93
N ILE A 288 13.79 18.69 6.93
CA ILE A 288 14.14 18.93 5.52
C ILE A 288 14.04 20.41 5.18
N LEU A 289 13.03 21.10 5.69
CA LEU A 289 12.86 22.54 5.47
C LEU A 289 13.99 23.36 6.12
N GLU A 290 14.36 23.03 7.36
CA GLU A 290 15.48 23.64 8.08
C GLU A 290 16.80 23.48 7.31
N ASP A 291 17.10 22.27 6.83
CA ASP A 291 18.30 22.00 6.02
C ASP A 291 18.31 22.80 4.72
N ASN A 292 17.15 22.94 4.07
CA ASN A 292 17.01 23.74 2.86
C ASN A 292 17.19 25.25 3.14
N ILE A 293 16.67 25.77 4.26
CA ILE A 293 16.84 27.17 4.67
C ILE A 293 18.31 27.42 4.96
N ARG A 294 18.98 26.59 5.76
CA ARG A 294 20.41 26.71 6.06
C ARG A 294 21.26 26.76 4.79
N GLY A 295 21.01 25.88 3.83
CA GLY A 295 21.74 25.89 2.55
C GLY A 295 21.42 27.09 1.65
N ARG A 296 20.28 27.79 1.86
CA ARG A 296 20.00 29.07 1.22
C ARG A 296 20.75 30.23 1.90
N GLU A 297 20.78 30.26 3.22
CA GLU A 297 21.50 31.23 4.00
C GLU A 297 23.00 31.21 3.70
N GLU A 298 23.62 30.04 3.60
CA GLU A 298 25.02 29.87 3.21
C GLU A 298 25.29 30.49 1.81
N ARG A 299 24.42 30.17 0.83
CA ARG A 299 24.54 30.76 -0.52
C ARG A 299 24.32 32.25 -0.57
N VAL A 300 23.48 32.81 0.29
CA VAL A 300 23.30 34.28 0.40
C VAL A 300 24.58 34.93 0.93
N LYS A 301 25.16 34.38 2.00
CA LYS A 301 26.42 34.87 2.56
C LYS A 301 27.58 34.85 1.55
N GLU A 302 27.68 33.75 0.76
CA GLU A 302 28.69 33.67 -0.31
C GLU A 302 28.52 34.77 -1.34
N LYS A 303 27.28 35.07 -1.74
CA LYS A 303 26.97 36.13 -2.70
C LYS A 303 27.22 37.55 -2.11
N GLU A 304 26.92 37.74 -0.85
CA GLU A 304 27.21 39.00 -0.16
C GLU A 304 28.72 39.31 -0.18
N ILE A 305 29.55 38.31 0.16
CA ILE A 305 31.02 38.43 0.10
C ILE A 305 31.51 38.72 -1.34
N GLU A 306 30.92 38.08 -2.34
CA GLU A 306 31.28 38.28 -3.75
C GLU A 306 30.90 39.71 -4.19
N LEU A 307 29.74 40.22 -3.79
CA LEU A 307 29.28 41.57 -4.08
C LEU A 307 30.18 42.61 -3.42
N GLU A 308 30.54 42.45 -2.16
CA GLU A 308 31.47 43.36 -1.47
C GLU A 308 32.85 43.46 -2.17
N ARG A 309 33.37 42.31 -2.65
CA ARG A 309 34.62 42.27 -3.43
C ARG A 309 34.48 43.03 -4.75
N ARG A 310 33.34 42.87 -5.41
CA ARG A 310 33.08 43.52 -6.71
C ARG A 310 32.88 45.02 -6.54
N GLU A 311 32.24 45.42 -5.47
CA GLU A 311 32.04 46.84 -5.11
C GLU A 311 33.38 47.56 -4.87
N LYS A 312 34.28 46.96 -4.07
CA LYS A 312 35.64 47.45 -3.86
C LYS A 312 36.43 47.59 -5.16
N TYR A 313 36.35 46.57 -6.02
CA TYR A 313 37.02 46.61 -7.34
C TYR A 313 36.48 47.73 -8.24
N LEU A 314 35.18 47.99 -8.22
CA LEU A 314 34.57 49.06 -9.01
C LEU A 314 34.98 50.46 -8.46
N ASP A 315 35.03 50.65 -7.16
CA ASP A 315 35.46 51.85 -6.51
C ASP A 315 36.93 52.18 -6.84
N GLU A 316 37.81 51.19 -6.80
CA GLU A 316 39.22 51.36 -7.21
C GLU A 316 39.35 51.72 -8.69
N ARG A 317 38.55 51.13 -9.55
CA ARG A 317 38.55 51.43 -10.99
C ARG A 317 37.98 52.80 -11.31
N GLU A 318 36.98 53.25 -10.56
CA GLU A 318 36.41 54.59 -10.68
C GLU A 318 37.43 55.67 -10.29
N LYS A 319 38.18 55.45 -9.20
CA LYS A 319 39.29 56.32 -8.80
C LYS A 319 40.35 56.44 -9.89
N MET A 320 40.79 55.32 -10.43
CA MET A 320 41.78 55.32 -11.53
C MET A 320 41.29 56.00 -12.80
N LEU A 321 40.02 55.95 -13.10
CA LEU A 321 39.41 56.65 -14.23
C LEU A 321 39.38 58.17 -14.00
N LYS A 322 39.01 58.64 -12.82
CA LYS A 322 39.01 60.04 -12.45
C LYS A 322 40.43 60.63 -12.50
N GLU A 323 41.43 59.93 -11.98
CA GLU A 323 42.84 60.33 -12.10
C GLU A 323 43.33 60.44 -13.55
N LYS A 324 42.93 59.57 -14.43
CA LYS A 324 43.24 59.65 -15.85
C LYS A 324 42.53 60.80 -16.57
N GLU A 325 41.28 61.05 -16.24
CA GLU A 325 40.54 62.21 -16.78
C GLU A 325 41.17 63.56 -16.37
N GLU A 326 41.65 63.67 -15.13
CA GLU A 326 42.38 64.86 -14.67
C GLU A 326 43.70 65.07 -15.41
N ILE A 327 44.42 63.99 -15.73
CA ILE A 327 45.68 64.09 -16.50
C ILE A 327 45.42 64.46 -17.97
N PHE A 328 44.29 64.09 -18.53
CA PHE A 328 43.93 64.37 -19.93
C PHE A 328 43.40 65.82 -20.12
N ASN A 329 42.87 66.41 -19.06
CA ASN A 329 42.30 67.79 -19.09
C ASN A 329 43.29 68.93 -18.68
N ASN A 330 44.54 68.56 -18.30
CA ASN A 330 45.67 69.47 -18.08
C ASN A 330 46.67 69.34 -19.21
#